data_b6d06c1b0afb622e95f967ab89f470c0
#
_entry.id   b6d06c1b0afb622e95f967ab89f470c0
#
_cell.length_a   1.000
_cell.length_b   1.000
_cell.length_c   1.000
_cell.angle_alpha   90.00
_cell.angle_beta   90.00
_cell.angle_gamma   90.00
#
_symmetry.space_group_name_H-M   'P 1'
#
loop_
_entity.id
_entity.type
_entity.pdbx_description
1 polymer ?
#
loop_
_entity_poly.entity_id
_entity_poly.type
_entity_poly.pdbx_seq_one_letter_code
_entity_poly.pdbx_strand_id
1 'polypeptide(L)'
;MTNRLSNWAREFLREDHAAVVSTLNKDGSSHLTTIWYLLADDETLVITTPGRSQKSKNLRRDPRIALCVGDGGRSVSLYGRVSIIEDQTLVQQDLERLIERHVKDEGMRPHVVTASLQRAPVALHFLPEKVTEFSGWSMTHI
;
A
#
# COMPACT_ATOMS: atom_id res chain seq x y z
N MET A 1 -11.62 -16.00 10.49
CA MET A 1 -10.97 -14.70 10.41
C MET A 1 -12.00 -13.63 10.06
N THR A 2 -12.02 -12.54 10.79
CA THR A 2 -13.02 -11.49 10.61
C THR A 2 -12.51 -10.48 9.58
N ASN A 3 -13.33 -10.16 8.56
CA ASN A 3 -13.05 -9.09 7.64
C ASN A 3 -13.10 -7.75 8.37
N ARG A 4 -12.05 -6.95 8.24
CA ARG A 4 -11.97 -5.62 8.83
C ARG A 4 -12.60 -4.55 7.95
N LEU A 5 -12.63 -4.80 6.64
CA LEU A 5 -13.15 -3.85 5.67
C LEU A 5 -14.64 -4.02 5.47
N SER A 6 -15.37 -2.92 5.49
CA SER A 6 -16.77 -2.91 5.04
C SER A 6 -16.83 -3.13 3.52
N ASN A 7 -18.02 -3.45 3.00
CA ASN A 7 -18.21 -3.52 1.56
C ASN A 7 -17.86 -2.20 0.88
N TRP A 8 -18.25 -1.09 1.50
CA TRP A 8 -17.94 0.24 1.00
C TRP A 8 -16.42 0.48 0.93
N ALA A 9 -15.69 0.13 1.99
CA ALA A 9 -14.25 0.33 2.02
C ALA A 9 -13.54 -0.51 0.95
N ARG A 10 -13.96 -1.78 0.76
CA ARG A 10 -13.40 -2.61 -0.30
C ARG A 10 -13.59 -2.00 -1.68
N GLU A 11 -14.81 -1.53 -1.97
CA GLU A 11 -15.11 -0.89 -3.25
C GLU A 11 -14.30 0.39 -3.44
N PHE A 12 -14.23 1.21 -2.40
CA PHE A 12 -13.45 2.45 -2.44
C PHE A 12 -11.96 2.18 -2.72
N LEU A 13 -11.38 1.22 -2.01
CA LEU A 13 -9.96 0.89 -2.19
C LEU A 13 -9.65 0.30 -3.56
N ARG A 14 -10.64 -0.26 -4.25
CA ARG A 14 -10.47 -0.79 -5.60
C ARG A 14 -10.67 0.24 -6.69
N GLU A 15 -11.13 1.44 -6.37
CA GLU A 15 -11.12 2.57 -7.29
C GLU A 15 -9.67 3.01 -7.57
N ASP A 16 -9.49 3.87 -8.54
CA ASP A 16 -8.16 4.34 -8.95
C ASP A 16 -7.64 5.39 -7.97
N HIS A 17 -6.91 4.94 -6.97
CA HIS A 17 -6.30 5.78 -5.95
C HIS A 17 -4.84 5.42 -5.74
N ALA A 18 -4.05 6.41 -5.32
CA ALA A 18 -2.79 6.16 -4.65
C ALA A 18 -2.99 6.28 -3.14
N ALA A 19 -2.06 5.74 -2.37
CA ALA A 19 -2.09 5.84 -0.92
C ALA A 19 -0.98 6.76 -0.42
N VAL A 20 -1.20 7.34 0.74
CA VAL A 20 -0.12 7.89 1.56
C VAL A 20 0.28 6.81 2.55
N VAL A 21 1.56 6.47 2.57
CA VAL A 21 2.11 5.47 3.48
C VAL A 21 2.93 6.14 4.56
N SER A 22 2.76 5.67 5.80
CA SER A 22 3.51 6.12 6.96
C SER A 22 4.29 4.95 7.56
N THR A 23 5.58 5.19 7.76
CA THR A 23 6.46 4.29 8.50
C THR A 23 7.19 5.11 9.57
N LEU A 24 7.78 4.45 10.56
CA LEU A 24 8.38 5.14 11.70
C LEU A 24 9.89 5.28 11.53
N ASN A 25 10.36 6.52 11.56
CA ASN A 25 11.79 6.82 11.64
C ASN A 25 12.34 6.40 13.00
N LYS A 26 13.67 6.35 13.14
CA LYS A 26 14.34 5.97 14.40
C LYS A 26 13.91 6.83 15.59
N ASP A 27 13.64 8.10 15.35
CA ASP A 27 13.27 9.03 16.41
C ASP A 27 11.75 9.01 16.71
N GLY A 28 11.02 8.10 16.09
CA GLY A 28 9.56 7.99 16.27
C GLY A 28 8.74 8.90 15.40
N SER A 29 9.36 9.78 14.63
CA SER A 29 8.62 10.63 13.69
C SER A 29 8.11 9.82 12.50
N SER A 30 7.07 10.33 11.84
CA SER A 30 6.49 9.66 10.67
C SER A 30 7.27 10.00 9.40
N HIS A 31 7.59 8.98 8.62
CA HIS A 31 8.06 9.14 7.24
C HIS A 31 6.86 8.93 6.33
N LEU A 32 6.51 9.93 5.53
CA LEU A 32 5.31 9.91 4.68
C LEU A 32 5.71 9.99 3.21
N THR A 33 5.15 9.10 2.39
CA THR A 33 5.27 9.16 0.94
C THR A 33 3.99 8.67 0.30
N THR A 34 3.81 9.00 -0.98
CA THR A 34 2.73 8.40 -1.78
C THR A 34 3.21 7.12 -2.42
N ILE A 35 2.30 6.18 -2.63
CA ILE A 35 2.62 4.87 -3.17
C ILE A 35 1.42 4.25 -3.88
N TRP A 36 1.69 3.40 -4.85
CA TRP A 36 0.68 2.52 -5.42
C TRP A 36 0.46 1.33 -4.49
N TYR A 37 -0.76 0.86 -4.44
CA TYR A 37 -1.14 -0.30 -3.65
C TYR A 37 -2.12 -1.18 -4.42
N LEU A 38 -2.26 -2.41 -3.98
CA LEU A 38 -3.23 -3.36 -4.47
C LEU A 38 -3.92 -4.00 -3.26
N LEU A 39 -5.24 -4.12 -3.32
CA LEU A 39 -6.00 -4.89 -2.34
C LEU A 39 -6.27 -6.28 -2.93
N ALA A 40 -5.66 -7.30 -2.34
CA ALA A 40 -5.86 -8.67 -2.75
C ALA A 40 -7.25 -9.19 -2.31
N ASP A 41 -7.67 -10.32 -2.86
CA ASP A 41 -9.00 -10.89 -2.57
C ASP A 41 -9.16 -11.27 -1.10
N ASP A 42 -8.07 -11.64 -0.42
CA ASP A 42 -8.07 -11.96 1.02
C ASP A 42 -7.92 -10.71 1.90
N GLU A 43 -8.02 -9.52 1.32
CA GLU A 43 -7.88 -8.21 1.97
C GLU A 43 -6.44 -7.86 2.39
N THR A 44 -5.46 -8.58 1.92
CA THR A 44 -4.07 -8.20 2.09
C THR A 44 -3.73 -6.99 1.23
N LEU A 45 -3.09 -5.99 1.82
CA LEU A 45 -2.53 -4.87 1.08
C LEU A 45 -1.16 -5.26 0.55
N VAL A 46 -0.95 -4.98 -0.74
CA VAL A 46 0.28 -5.32 -1.45
C VAL A 46 0.92 -4.04 -1.98
N ILE A 47 2.18 -3.85 -1.66
CA ILE A 47 2.96 -2.69 -2.07
C ILE A 47 4.34 -3.18 -2.51
N THR A 48 4.96 -2.52 -3.48
CA THR A 48 6.38 -2.72 -3.77
C THR A 48 7.12 -1.41 -3.58
N THR A 49 8.36 -1.48 -3.14
CA THR A 49 9.21 -0.30 -2.93
C THR A 49 10.66 -0.68 -3.12
N PRO A 50 11.53 0.27 -3.53
CA PRO A 50 12.96 -0.03 -3.61
C PRO A 50 13.48 -0.58 -2.29
N GLY A 51 14.30 -1.63 -2.36
CA GLY A 51 14.81 -2.31 -1.16
C GLY A 51 15.67 -1.42 -0.26
N ARG A 52 16.22 -0.33 -0.82
CA ARG A 52 17.04 0.65 -0.08
C ARG A 52 16.29 1.93 0.27
N SER A 53 14.98 1.98 0.05
CA SER A 53 14.18 3.14 0.40
C SER A 53 14.16 3.37 1.91
N GLN A 54 13.84 4.58 2.31
CA GLN A 54 13.66 4.88 3.74
C GLN A 54 12.53 4.04 4.35
N LYS A 55 11.47 3.80 3.58
CA LYS A 55 10.37 2.90 3.98
C LYS A 55 10.88 1.52 4.33
N SER A 56 11.69 0.93 3.44
CA SER A 56 12.24 -0.41 3.68
C SER A 56 13.13 -0.46 4.91
N LYS A 57 13.97 0.52 5.08
CA LYS A 57 14.85 0.62 6.27
C LYS A 57 14.02 0.73 7.55
N ASN A 58 13.01 1.59 7.53
CA ASN A 58 12.12 1.78 8.67
C ASN A 58 11.38 0.49 9.03
N LEU A 59 10.83 -0.20 8.03
CA LEU A 59 10.02 -1.39 8.25
C LEU A 59 10.84 -2.61 8.68
N ARG A 60 12.11 -2.67 8.29
CA ARG A 60 13.00 -3.71 8.81
C ARG A 60 13.29 -3.54 10.30
N ARG A 61 13.30 -2.31 10.77
CA ARG A 61 13.52 -2.00 12.18
C ARG A 61 12.22 -2.09 12.98
N ASP A 62 11.11 -1.62 12.41
CA ASP A 62 9.80 -1.57 13.07
C ASP A 62 8.73 -1.85 12.00
N PRO A 63 8.05 -3.01 12.07
CA PRO A 63 7.15 -3.45 11.01
C PRO A 63 5.83 -2.69 10.95
N ARG A 64 5.56 -1.76 11.87
CA ARG A 64 4.30 -1.02 11.88
C ARG A 64 4.19 -0.12 10.66
N ILE A 65 3.04 -0.19 9.99
CA ILE A 65 2.74 0.57 8.80
C ILE A 65 1.32 1.15 8.90
N ALA A 66 1.11 2.30 8.28
CA ALA A 66 -0.22 2.85 8.08
C ALA A 66 -0.35 3.36 6.66
N LEU A 67 -1.52 3.13 6.07
CA LEU A 67 -1.90 3.68 4.77
C LEU A 67 -3.14 4.54 4.94
N CYS A 68 -3.17 5.66 4.22
CA CYS A 68 -4.38 6.45 4.08
C CYS A 68 -4.70 6.62 2.60
N VAL A 69 -5.90 6.23 2.21
CA VAL A 69 -6.41 6.42 0.86
C VAL A 69 -7.59 7.36 0.93
N GLY A 70 -7.53 8.47 0.21
CA GLY A 70 -8.60 9.47 0.30
C GLY A 70 -8.71 10.32 -0.95
N ASP A 71 -9.88 10.91 -1.15
CA ASP A 71 -10.18 11.83 -2.25
C ASP A 71 -10.72 13.17 -1.75
N GLY A 72 -10.52 13.48 -0.47
CA GLY A 72 -10.99 14.73 0.15
C GLY A 72 -12.36 14.61 0.80
N GLY A 73 -13.27 13.82 0.23
CA GLY A 73 -14.61 13.61 0.79
C GLY A 73 -14.82 12.22 1.38
N ARG A 74 -13.92 11.30 1.03
CA ARG A 74 -13.95 9.92 1.52
C ARG A 74 -12.53 9.49 1.86
N SER A 75 -12.37 8.67 2.88
CA SER A 75 -11.07 8.10 3.19
C SER A 75 -11.19 6.77 3.92
N VAL A 76 -10.17 5.93 3.73
CA VAL A 76 -9.97 4.69 4.47
C VAL A 76 -8.53 4.70 4.97
N SER A 77 -8.36 4.55 6.27
CA SER A 77 -7.04 4.42 6.88
C SER A 77 -6.86 3.01 7.41
N LEU A 78 -5.71 2.43 7.13
CA LEU A 78 -5.39 1.03 7.36
C LEU A 78 -4.12 0.95 8.18
N TYR A 79 -4.16 0.20 9.26
CA TYR A 79 -3.03 0.07 10.20
C TYR A 79 -2.71 -1.40 10.38
N GLY A 80 -1.44 -1.74 10.37
CA GLY A 80 -1.03 -3.12 10.57
C GLY A 80 0.47 -3.27 10.67
N ARG A 81 0.92 -4.50 10.46
CA ARG A 81 2.34 -4.87 10.48
C ARG A 81 2.66 -5.59 9.18
N VAL A 82 3.76 -5.21 8.55
CA VAL A 82 4.14 -5.78 7.26
C VAL A 82 4.96 -7.05 7.43
N SER A 83 4.81 -7.94 6.43
CA SER A 83 5.81 -8.94 6.10
C SER A 83 6.58 -8.42 4.89
N ILE A 84 7.90 -8.46 4.96
CA ILE A 84 8.76 -8.04 3.86
C ILE A 84 9.12 -9.27 3.04
N ILE A 85 8.79 -9.22 1.75
CA ILE A 85 9.01 -10.32 0.82
C ILE A 85 10.18 -9.95 -0.08
N GLU A 86 11.23 -10.77 -0.05
CA GLU A 86 12.45 -10.54 -0.80
C GLU A 86 12.64 -11.54 -1.95
N ASP A 87 11.85 -12.61 -2.01
CA ASP A 87 11.87 -13.57 -3.11
C ASP A 87 11.53 -12.84 -4.41
N GLN A 88 12.47 -12.78 -5.34
CA GLN A 88 12.36 -11.94 -6.52
C GLN A 88 11.27 -12.41 -7.49
N THR A 89 10.93 -13.70 -7.51
CA THR A 89 9.81 -14.19 -8.32
C THR A 89 8.49 -13.64 -7.79
N LEU A 90 8.30 -13.68 -6.47
CA LEU A 90 7.08 -13.16 -5.83
C LEU A 90 7.01 -11.64 -5.95
N VAL A 91 8.15 -10.96 -5.76
CA VAL A 91 8.23 -9.49 -5.90
C VAL A 91 7.85 -9.08 -7.32
N GLN A 92 8.35 -9.76 -8.33
CA GLN A 92 8.04 -9.45 -9.72
C GLN A 92 6.56 -9.67 -10.02
N GLN A 93 5.96 -10.74 -9.53
CA GLN A 93 4.53 -11.01 -9.71
C GLN A 93 3.68 -9.88 -9.12
N ASP A 94 4.01 -9.45 -7.91
CA ASP A 94 3.30 -8.34 -7.26
C ASP A 94 3.49 -7.04 -8.02
N LEU A 95 4.71 -6.77 -8.46
CA LEU A 95 5.03 -5.57 -9.22
C LEU A 95 4.24 -5.50 -10.53
N GLU A 96 4.15 -6.61 -11.25
CA GLU A 96 3.40 -6.68 -12.51
C GLU A 96 1.91 -6.43 -12.27
N ARG A 97 1.35 -6.97 -11.18
CA ARG A 97 -0.04 -6.73 -10.81
C ARG A 97 -0.31 -5.27 -10.46
N LEU A 98 0.61 -4.65 -9.72
CA LEU A 98 0.51 -3.22 -9.37
C LEU A 98 0.59 -2.34 -10.61
N ILE A 99 1.50 -2.64 -11.52
CA ILE A 99 1.67 -1.89 -12.75
C ILE A 99 0.46 -2.05 -13.67
N GLU A 100 -0.08 -3.25 -13.80
CA GLU A 100 -1.31 -3.50 -14.57
C GLU A 100 -2.46 -2.67 -14.04
N ARG A 101 -2.58 -2.56 -12.72
CA ARG A 101 -3.64 -1.77 -12.08
C ARG A 101 -3.47 -0.27 -12.30
N HIS A 102 -2.25 0.25 -12.15
CA HIS A 102 -2.01 1.70 -12.05
C HIS A 102 -1.50 2.34 -13.34
N VAL A 103 -0.87 1.59 -14.22
CA VAL A 103 -0.37 2.11 -15.51
C VAL A 103 -1.40 1.78 -16.58
N LYS A 104 -2.11 2.80 -17.04
CA LYS A 104 -3.21 2.62 -18.01
C LYS A 104 -2.74 2.35 -19.43
N ASP A 105 -1.58 2.90 -19.80
CA ASP A 105 -0.98 2.68 -21.12
C ASP A 105 -0.27 1.33 -21.13
N GLU A 106 -0.88 0.35 -21.79
CA GLU A 106 -0.35 -1.03 -21.85
C GLU A 106 1.05 -1.06 -22.44
N GLY A 107 1.34 -0.21 -23.42
CA GLY A 107 2.66 -0.15 -24.06
C GLY A 107 3.76 0.31 -23.13
N MET A 108 3.42 1.06 -22.09
CA MET A 108 4.39 1.55 -21.11
C MET A 108 4.68 0.54 -20.00
N ARG A 109 3.82 -0.44 -19.79
CA ARG A 109 3.96 -1.40 -18.67
C ARG A 109 5.31 -2.12 -18.64
N PRO A 110 5.82 -2.68 -19.76
CA PRO A 110 7.13 -3.34 -19.73
C PRO A 110 8.27 -2.40 -19.31
N HIS A 111 8.22 -1.15 -19.73
CA HIS A 111 9.23 -0.14 -19.36
C HIS A 111 9.18 0.16 -17.86
N VAL A 112 7.99 0.26 -17.29
CA VAL A 112 7.82 0.53 -15.85
C VAL A 112 8.30 -0.66 -15.04
N VAL A 113 8.01 -1.90 -15.48
CA VAL A 113 8.50 -3.12 -14.82
C VAL A 113 10.02 -3.12 -14.80
N THR A 114 10.66 -2.90 -15.94
CA THR A 114 12.12 -2.89 -16.06
C THR A 114 12.75 -1.83 -15.16
N ALA A 115 12.22 -0.61 -15.20
CA ALA A 115 12.74 0.49 -14.37
C ALA A 115 12.59 0.18 -12.88
N SER A 116 11.48 -0.41 -12.48
CA SER A 116 11.23 -0.78 -11.08
C SER A 116 12.17 -1.88 -10.61
N LEU A 117 12.41 -2.91 -11.43
CA LEU A 117 13.31 -4.00 -11.08
C LEU A 117 14.75 -3.54 -10.91
N GLN A 118 15.17 -2.50 -11.62
CA GLN A 118 16.52 -1.92 -11.48
C GLN A 118 16.76 -1.33 -10.09
N ARG A 119 15.70 -1.03 -9.34
CA ARG A 119 15.79 -0.50 -7.98
C ARG A 119 15.83 -1.59 -6.91
N ALA A 120 15.97 -2.85 -7.31
CA ALA A 120 15.98 -4.00 -6.41
C ALA A 120 14.82 -3.95 -5.40
N PRO A 121 13.57 -4.01 -5.89
CA PRO A 121 12.41 -3.81 -5.01
C PRO A 121 12.21 -4.98 -4.06
N VAL A 122 11.49 -4.70 -2.98
CA VAL A 122 10.88 -5.68 -2.10
C VAL A 122 9.37 -5.51 -2.14
N ALA A 123 8.63 -6.55 -1.81
CA ALA A 123 7.18 -6.46 -1.64
C ALA A 123 6.86 -6.38 -0.15
N LEU A 124 5.82 -5.60 0.15
CA LEU A 124 5.32 -5.42 1.50
C LEU A 124 3.89 -5.91 1.52
N HIS A 125 3.60 -6.88 2.37
CA HIS A 125 2.26 -7.42 2.55
C HIS A 125 1.80 -7.16 3.97
N PHE A 126 0.58 -6.66 4.15
CA PHE A 126 0.00 -6.62 5.47
C PHE A 126 -1.51 -6.79 5.42
N LEU A 127 -2.03 -7.49 6.42
CA LEU A 127 -3.46 -7.59 6.66
C LEU A 127 -3.83 -6.51 7.68
N PRO A 128 -4.81 -5.65 7.40
CA PRO A 128 -5.16 -4.59 8.33
C PRO A 128 -5.60 -5.15 9.69
N GLU A 129 -5.01 -4.63 10.77
CA GLU A 129 -5.40 -4.93 12.13
C GLU A 129 -6.42 -3.92 12.65
N LYS A 130 -6.39 -2.71 12.10
CA LYS A 130 -7.33 -1.64 12.43
C LYS A 130 -7.67 -0.88 11.16
N VAL A 131 -8.93 -0.52 11.01
CA VAL A 131 -9.43 0.25 9.86
C VAL A 131 -10.29 1.40 10.39
N THR A 132 -10.10 2.60 9.85
CA THR A 132 -11.01 3.73 10.06
C THR A 132 -11.55 4.18 8.71
N GLU A 133 -12.83 4.52 8.67
CA GLU A 133 -13.53 4.88 7.44
C GLU A 133 -14.25 6.21 7.63
N PHE A 134 -14.17 7.05 6.60
CA PHE A 134 -14.92 8.29 6.54
C PHE A 134 -15.57 8.38 5.16
N SER A 135 -16.89 8.55 5.13
CA SER A 135 -17.63 8.66 3.88
C SER A 135 -18.54 9.87 3.92
N GLY A 136 -18.27 10.81 3.00
CA GLY A 136 -19.04 12.04 2.90
C GLY A 136 -18.81 13.01 4.06
N TRP A 137 -19.77 13.85 4.29
CA TRP A 137 -19.66 14.96 5.25
C TRP A 137 -20.32 14.65 6.59
N SER A 138 -20.15 13.43 7.06
CA SER A 138 -20.70 13.02 8.35
C SER A 138 -19.92 13.64 9.50
N MET A 139 -20.62 14.35 10.37
CA MET A 139 -20.01 14.97 11.57
C MET A 139 -19.58 13.92 12.60
N THR A 140 -20.03 12.70 12.47
CA THR A 140 -19.67 11.64 13.41
C THR A 140 -18.21 11.18 13.28
N HIS A 141 -17.52 11.58 12.21
CA HIS A 141 -16.13 11.19 11.95
C HIS A 141 -15.12 12.31 12.22
N ILE A 142 -15.59 13.42 12.74
CA ILE A 142 -14.74 14.58 13.01
C ILE A 142 -14.32 14.61 14.47
#